data_8d739077b26567f59f284ff35ff21b04
#
_entry.id   8d739077b26567f59f284ff35ff21b04
#
_cell.length_a   1.000
_cell.length_b   1.000
_cell.length_c   1.000
_cell.angle_alpha   90.00
_cell.angle_beta   90.00
_cell.angle_gamma   90.00
#
_symmetry.space_group_name_H-M   'P 1'
#
loop_
_entity.id
_entity.type
_entity.pdbx_description
1 polymer ?
#
loop_
_entity_poly.entity_id
_entity_poly.type
_entity_poly.pdbx_seq_one_letter_code
_entity_poly.pdbx_strand_id
1 'polypeptide(L)'
;DFFPLTFDGKQKYVMIVNINPGCLFGGSATEYFVGDFDGREFKCDTPPTRVKWLDYGKDHYATVTFSNTGDRVLAMPWISNWQYANVTPIRQYRGANGLPRELSLYRHNDDYYVVTDVAREVRALRKTPLDLGTFATAKKHELRDVLTSTKDAFELEFDLTPGKSVQSGFTLYNAKGEKVDIYIDAKQHRLVMDRTKSGLVAFGERAVPHD
;
A
#
# COMPACT_ATOMS: atom_id res chain seq x y z
N ASP A 1 2.60 -13.17 11.79
CA ASP A 1 1.58 -12.95 12.83
C ASP A 1 0.30 -13.69 12.47
N PHE A 2 -0.49 -14.08 13.50
CA PHE A 2 -1.70 -14.87 13.36
C PHE A 2 -2.78 -14.34 14.31
N PHE A 3 -3.93 -13.95 13.77
CA PHE A 3 -4.98 -13.28 14.54
C PHE A 3 -6.36 -13.46 13.93
N PRO A 4 -7.45 -13.35 14.71
CA PRO A 4 -8.82 -13.37 14.19
C PRO A 4 -9.24 -11.98 13.70
N LEU A 5 -10.06 -11.98 12.65
CA LEU A 5 -10.86 -10.84 12.20
C LEU A 5 -12.30 -11.29 11.96
N THR A 6 -13.24 -10.37 12.10
CA THR A 6 -14.66 -10.66 11.90
C THR A 6 -15.23 -9.84 10.75
N PHE A 7 -16.00 -10.47 9.89
CA PHE A 7 -16.77 -9.83 8.83
C PHE A 7 -18.20 -10.39 8.84
N ASP A 8 -19.19 -9.52 8.96
CA ASP A 8 -20.61 -9.87 8.98
C ASP A 8 -20.93 -11.01 9.98
N GLY A 9 -20.43 -10.87 11.20
CA GLY A 9 -20.61 -11.84 12.29
C GLY A 9 -19.83 -13.16 12.12
N LYS A 10 -19.11 -13.36 11.03
CA LYS A 10 -18.27 -14.53 10.80
C LYS A 10 -16.82 -14.23 11.12
N GLN A 11 -16.27 -14.99 12.06
CA GLN A 11 -14.83 -14.94 12.38
C GLN A 11 -14.03 -15.75 11.37
N LYS A 12 -12.92 -15.17 10.92
CA LYS A 12 -11.86 -15.82 10.16
C LYS A 12 -10.51 -15.53 10.82
N TYR A 13 -9.55 -16.37 10.56
CA TYR A 13 -8.17 -16.15 10.99
C TYR A 13 -7.33 -15.67 9.82
N VAL A 14 -6.45 -14.73 10.10
CA VAL A 14 -5.48 -14.19 9.14
C VAL A 14 -4.09 -14.56 9.59
N MET A 15 -3.32 -15.14 8.69
CA MET A 15 -1.90 -15.39 8.84
C MET A 15 -1.12 -14.43 7.97
N ILE A 16 -0.31 -13.56 8.55
CA ILE A 16 0.63 -12.70 7.83
C ILE A 16 2.00 -13.37 7.79
N VAL A 17 2.57 -13.48 6.59
CA VAL A 17 3.87 -14.08 6.33
C VAL A 17 4.75 -13.08 5.59
N ASN A 18 5.89 -12.78 6.16
CA ASN A 18 6.90 -11.95 5.53
C ASN A 18 7.89 -12.86 4.81
N ILE A 19 8.07 -12.67 3.53
CA ILE A 19 8.91 -13.51 2.67
C ILE A 19 10.05 -12.73 2.03
N ASN A 20 11.19 -13.39 1.84
CA ASN A 20 12.34 -12.87 1.11
C ASN A 20 13.25 -14.02 0.66
N PRO A 21 13.51 -14.21 -0.65
CA PRO A 21 12.85 -13.54 -1.78
C PRO A 21 11.42 -14.04 -2.01
N GLY A 22 10.75 -13.54 -3.06
CA GLY A 22 9.45 -14.06 -3.50
C GLY A 22 8.39 -13.01 -3.82
N CYS A 23 8.69 -11.72 -3.58
CA CYS A 23 7.80 -10.63 -3.97
C CYS A 23 7.48 -10.66 -5.47
N LEU A 24 6.26 -10.30 -5.83
CA LEU A 24 5.80 -10.14 -7.21
C LEU A 24 6.74 -9.25 -8.04
N PHE A 25 7.33 -8.23 -7.42
CA PHE A 25 8.25 -7.27 -8.05
C PHE A 25 9.73 -7.52 -7.68
N GLY A 26 10.05 -8.67 -7.10
CA GLY A 26 11.38 -9.04 -6.63
C GLY A 26 11.67 -8.60 -5.19
N GLY A 27 12.55 -9.35 -4.52
CA GLY A 27 12.96 -9.13 -3.15
C GLY A 27 11.91 -9.54 -2.12
N SER A 28 11.76 -8.73 -1.09
CA SER A 28 10.92 -9.00 0.08
C SER A 28 9.50 -8.45 -0.06
N ALA A 29 8.54 -9.12 0.56
CA ALA A 29 7.14 -8.70 0.62
C ALA A 29 6.41 -9.30 1.82
N THR A 30 5.20 -8.84 2.05
CA THR A 30 4.27 -9.41 3.02
C THR A 30 3.07 -10.00 2.29
N GLU A 31 2.88 -11.30 2.43
CA GLU A 31 1.70 -12.01 1.96
C GLU A 31 0.78 -12.38 3.13
N TYR A 32 -0.47 -12.70 2.84
CA TYR A 32 -1.40 -13.16 3.86
C TYR A 32 -2.30 -14.30 3.37
N PHE A 33 -2.77 -15.05 4.34
CA PHE A 33 -3.72 -16.14 4.15
C PHE A 33 -4.92 -15.92 5.05
N VAL A 34 -6.11 -16.21 4.55
CA VAL A 34 -7.36 -16.17 5.32
C VAL A 34 -7.95 -17.57 5.37
N GLY A 35 -8.45 -17.97 6.54
CA GLY A 35 -9.00 -19.29 6.71
C GLY A 35 -9.71 -19.52 8.04
N ASP A 36 -10.04 -20.75 8.30
CA ASP A 36 -10.61 -21.21 9.55
C ASP A 36 -9.51 -21.83 10.45
N PHE A 37 -9.65 -21.68 11.76
CA PHE A 37 -8.75 -22.26 12.74
C PHE A 37 -9.55 -22.88 13.89
N ASP A 38 -9.32 -24.14 14.16
CA ASP A 38 -10.04 -24.91 15.18
C ASP A 38 -9.32 -24.98 16.55
N GLY A 39 -8.22 -24.25 16.69
CA GLY A 39 -7.35 -24.28 17.85
C GLY A 39 -6.13 -25.22 17.70
N ARG A 40 -6.05 -25.95 16.59
CA ARG A 40 -4.93 -26.87 16.27
C ARG A 40 -4.47 -26.74 14.84
N GLU A 41 -5.40 -26.66 13.90
CA GLU A 41 -5.13 -26.63 12.46
C GLU A 41 -5.71 -25.37 11.82
N PHE A 42 -4.92 -24.72 10.98
CA PHE A 42 -5.35 -23.62 10.12
C PHE A 42 -5.65 -24.16 8.74
N LYS A 43 -6.89 -23.99 8.30
CA LYS A 43 -7.33 -24.36 6.97
C LYS A 43 -7.55 -23.13 6.13
N CYS A 44 -6.65 -22.87 5.18
CA CYS A 44 -6.74 -21.74 4.28
C CYS A 44 -7.95 -21.85 3.33
N ASP A 45 -8.66 -20.75 3.11
CA ASP A 45 -9.82 -20.70 2.22
C ASP A 45 -9.43 -20.78 0.73
N THR A 46 -8.19 -20.45 0.40
CA THR A 46 -7.71 -20.42 -0.98
C THR A 46 -6.61 -21.46 -1.20
N PRO A 47 -6.48 -21.98 -2.43
CA PRO A 47 -5.41 -22.92 -2.76
C PRO A 47 -4.03 -22.23 -2.64
N PRO A 48 -2.95 -23.01 -2.36
CA PRO A 48 -1.59 -22.47 -2.20
C PRO A 48 -1.05 -21.70 -3.40
N THR A 49 -1.62 -21.93 -4.57
CA THR A 49 -1.24 -21.27 -5.82
C THR A 49 -1.78 -19.84 -5.93
N ARG A 50 -2.70 -19.45 -5.03
CA ARG A 50 -3.30 -18.11 -5.02
C ARG A 50 -2.70 -17.26 -3.91
N VAL A 51 -1.72 -16.47 -4.26
CA VAL A 51 -1.07 -15.55 -3.34
C VAL A 51 -1.87 -14.26 -3.20
N LYS A 52 -2.02 -13.78 -1.97
CA LYS A 52 -2.58 -12.48 -1.64
C LYS A 52 -1.53 -11.63 -0.95
N TRP A 53 -1.28 -10.46 -1.51
CA TRP A 53 -0.32 -9.51 -1.00
C TRP A 53 -1.00 -8.49 -0.08
N LEU A 54 -0.37 -8.19 1.05
CA LEU A 54 -0.86 -7.16 1.96
C LEU A 54 -0.66 -5.75 1.37
N ASP A 55 0.32 -5.62 0.49
CA ASP A 55 0.58 -4.41 -0.29
C ASP A 55 1.13 -4.81 -1.68
N TYR A 56 0.75 -4.08 -2.72
CA TYR A 56 1.18 -4.30 -4.09
C TYR A 56 2.36 -3.41 -4.51
N GLY A 57 2.92 -2.64 -3.58
CA GLY A 57 4.17 -1.90 -3.77
C GLY A 57 5.39 -2.77 -3.51
N LYS A 58 6.53 -2.25 -3.88
CA LYS A 58 7.82 -2.94 -3.68
C LYS A 58 8.37 -2.80 -2.26
N ASP A 59 7.96 -1.75 -1.54
CA ASP A 59 8.49 -1.36 -0.25
C ASP A 59 7.48 -1.62 0.87
N HIS A 60 7.16 -2.90 1.12
CA HIS A 60 6.29 -3.31 2.21
C HIS A 60 6.73 -4.67 2.74
N TYR A 61 7.44 -4.68 3.85
CA TYR A 61 8.02 -5.89 4.42
C TYR A 61 8.08 -5.86 5.94
N ALA A 62 8.37 -7.00 6.55
CA ALA A 62 8.50 -7.17 8.00
C ALA A 62 7.30 -6.60 8.78
N THR A 63 6.11 -6.74 8.20
CA THR A 63 4.87 -6.28 8.83
C THR A 63 4.65 -7.05 10.13
N VAL A 64 4.45 -6.29 11.21
CA VAL A 64 4.14 -6.82 12.53
C VAL A 64 2.89 -6.18 13.08
N THR A 65 2.13 -6.91 13.90
CA THR A 65 0.96 -6.41 14.58
C THR A 65 1.31 -5.91 15.99
N PHE A 66 0.60 -4.88 16.42
CA PHE A 66 0.70 -4.37 17.80
C PHE A 66 -0.09 -5.27 18.75
N SER A 67 0.42 -5.45 19.96
CA SER A 67 -0.31 -6.07 21.06
C SER A 67 -1.11 -5.04 21.86
N ASN A 68 -2.09 -5.51 22.65
CA ASN A 68 -2.91 -4.68 23.54
C ASN A 68 -3.68 -3.55 22.86
N THR A 69 -4.19 -3.80 21.67
CA THR A 69 -4.96 -2.84 20.86
C THR A 69 -6.48 -2.99 21.04
N GLY A 70 -6.92 -3.77 22.03
CA GLY A 70 -8.32 -4.11 22.26
C GLY A 70 -8.84 -5.06 21.17
N ASP A 71 -9.96 -4.68 20.58
CA ASP A 71 -10.64 -5.42 19.51
C ASP A 71 -10.10 -5.10 18.09
N ARG A 72 -9.13 -4.20 18.00
CA ARG A 72 -8.52 -3.76 16.74
C ARG A 72 -7.24 -4.54 16.45
N VAL A 73 -7.00 -4.81 15.19
CA VAL A 73 -5.70 -5.31 14.73
C VAL A 73 -4.98 -4.18 14.02
N LEU A 74 -3.92 -3.70 14.63
CA LEU A 74 -3.06 -2.65 14.06
C LEU A 74 -1.73 -3.28 13.62
N ALA A 75 -1.27 -2.90 12.45
CA ALA A 75 -0.02 -3.39 11.89
C ALA A 75 0.86 -2.26 11.37
N MET A 76 2.17 -2.48 11.34
CA MET A 76 3.14 -1.53 10.82
C MET A 76 4.17 -2.27 9.97
N PRO A 77 4.35 -1.88 8.69
CA PRO A 77 5.39 -2.43 7.82
C PRO A 77 6.69 -1.63 7.89
N TRP A 78 7.77 -2.24 7.48
CA TRP A 78 8.97 -1.56 7.08
C TRP A 78 8.89 -1.15 5.61
N ILE A 79 9.07 0.14 5.32
CA ILE A 79 9.13 0.68 3.96
C ILE A 79 10.55 0.55 3.46
N SER A 80 10.87 -0.58 2.92
CA SER A 80 12.08 -0.89 2.16
C SER A 80 11.94 -2.29 1.55
N ASN A 81 12.99 -2.71 0.82
CA ASN A 81 13.06 -4.03 0.21
C ASN A 81 14.49 -4.54 0.31
N TRP A 82 14.68 -5.79 0.73
CA TRP A 82 16.01 -6.37 0.86
C TRP A 82 16.80 -6.45 -0.45
N GLN A 83 16.10 -6.39 -1.58
CA GLN A 83 16.76 -6.32 -2.88
C GLN A 83 17.71 -5.11 -3.00
N TYR A 84 17.45 -4.00 -2.30
CA TYR A 84 18.26 -2.79 -2.40
C TYR A 84 18.45 -2.02 -1.08
N ALA A 85 17.97 -2.51 0.03
CA ALA A 85 18.06 -1.81 1.33
C ALA A 85 19.49 -1.41 1.69
N ASN A 86 20.49 -2.22 1.31
CA ASN A 86 21.89 -1.96 1.61
C ASN A 86 22.56 -0.94 0.68
N VAL A 87 21.94 -0.61 -0.46
CA VAL A 87 22.52 0.30 -1.48
C VAL A 87 21.76 1.62 -1.60
N THR A 88 20.72 1.83 -0.79
CA THR A 88 20.02 3.11 -0.73
C THR A 88 20.96 4.22 -0.24
N PRO A 89 20.84 5.46 -0.74
CA PRO A 89 21.76 6.57 -0.40
C PRO A 89 21.47 7.17 0.99
N ILE A 90 21.09 6.35 1.95
CA ILE A 90 20.85 6.71 3.34
C ILE A 90 22.02 6.21 4.18
N ARG A 91 22.60 7.08 5.02
CA ARG A 91 23.78 6.74 5.82
C ARG A 91 23.46 6.37 7.26
N GLN A 92 22.42 6.96 7.85
CA GLN A 92 22.13 6.85 9.28
C GLN A 92 21.19 5.67 9.60
N TYR A 93 20.33 5.27 8.69
CA TYR A 93 19.34 4.19 8.87
C TYR A 93 19.03 3.51 7.54
N ARG A 94 18.23 2.44 7.58
CA ARG A 94 17.77 1.69 6.41
C ARG A 94 16.25 1.67 6.35
N GLY A 95 15.67 2.31 5.33
CA GLY A 95 14.23 2.41 5.15
C GLY A 95 13.54 3.30 6.18
N ALA A 96 12.24 3.14 6.31
CA ALA A 96 11.38 3.83 7.26
C ALA A 96 10.26 2.89 7.70
N ASN A 97 9.61 3.18 8.82
CA ASN A 97 8.35 2.54 9.15
C ASN A 97 7.23 3.18 8.32
N GLY A 98 6.31 2.36 7.83
CA GLY A 98 5.07 2.83 7.23
C GLY A 98 4.13 3.46 8.27
N LEU A 99 3.07 4.09 7.78
CA LEU A 99 1.99 4.50 8.67
C LEU A 99 1.34 3.25 9.28
N PRO A 100 0.97 3.29 10.57
CA PRO A 100 0.22 2.19 11.17
C PRO A 100 -1.11 1.99 10.42
N ARG A 101 -1.44 0.74 10.17
CA ARG A 101 -2.64 0.30 9.45
C ARG A 101 -3.57 -0.42 10.38
N GLU A 102 -4.84 -0.16 10.27
CA GLU A 102 -5.90 -0.95 10.89
C GLU A 102 -6.36 -2.00 9.89
N LEU A 103 -6.33 -3.25 10.32
CA LEU A 103 -6.66 -4.40 9.47
C LEU A 103 -8.11 -4.82 9.69
N SER A 104 -8.82 -5.05 8.61
CA SER A 104 -10.18 -5.57 8.62
C SER A 104 -10.38 -6.57 7.48
N LEU A 105 -11.52 -7.26 7.47
CA LEU A 105 -11.87 -8.16 6.38
C LEU A 105 -12.90 -7.50 5.45
N TYR A 106 -12.77 -7.85 4.19
CA TYR A 106 -13.73 -7.59 3.14
C TYR A 106 -14.01 -8.87 2.38
N ARG A 107 -15.27 -9.11 1.98
CA ARG A 107 -15.66 -10.27 1.20
C ARG A 107 -16.08 -9.85 -0.21
N HIS A 108 -15.52 -10.51 -1.20
CA HIS A 108 -15.88 -10.32 -2.61
C HIS A 108 -15.86 -11.66 -3.34
N ASN A 109 -16.94 -11.98 -4.05
CA ASN A 109 -17.08 -13.22 -4.83
C ASN A 109 -16.69 -14.48 -4.04
N ASP A 110 -17.25 -14.64 -2.84
CA ASP A 110 -17.02 -15.75 -1.92
C ASP A 110 -15.58 -15.88 -1.37
N ASP A 111 -14.74 -14.90 -1.60
CA ASP A 111 -13.39 -14.83 -1.08
C ASP A 111 -13.19 -13.67 -0.09
N TYR A 112 -12.31 -13.86 0.89
CA TYR A 112 -11.99 -12.85 1.90
C TYR A 112 -10.69 -12.15 1.56
N TYR A 113 -10.68 -10.84 1.76
CA TYR A 113 -9.52 -9.97 1.56
C TYR A 113 -9.25 -9.17 2.83
N VAL A 114 -7.98 -8.94 3.12
CA VAL A 114 -7.58 -8.02 4.18
C VAL A 114 -7.56 -6.60 3.63
N VAL A 115 -8.30 -5.73 4.29
CA VAL A 115 -8.28 -4.28 4.06
C VAL A 115 -7.24 -3.67 5.01
N THR A 116 -6.46 -2.73 4.52
CA THR A 116 -5.38 -2.06 5.26
C THR A 116 -5.63 -0.56 5.27
N ASP A 117 -6.52 -0.10 6.13
CA ASP A 117 -6.77 1.32 6.30
C ASP A 117 -5.70 1.99 7.17
N VAL A 118 -5.42 3.27 6.91
CA VAL A 118 -4.57 4.04 7.80
C VAL A 118 -5.23 4.15 9.18
N ALA A 119 -4.49 3.81 10.25
CA ALA A 119 -5.01 3.86 11.60
C ALA A 119 -5.59 5.24 11.93
N ARG A 120 -6.76 5.27 12.58
CA ARG A 120 -7.52 6.51 12.84
C ARG A 120 -6.72 7.56 13.63
N GLU A 121 -5.74 7.15 14.41
CA GLU A 121 -4.87 8.02 15.20
C GLU A 121 -4.01 8.94 14.31
N VAL A 122 -3.69 8.50 13.10
CA VAL A 122 -2.94 9.31 12.12
C VAL A 122 -3.72 10.57 11.70
N ARG A 123 -5.05 10.53 11.82
CA ARG A 123 -5.90 11.71 11.55
C ARG A 123 -5.58 12.89 12.47
N ALA A 124 -5.01 12.65 13.67
CA ALA A 124 -4.57 13.71 14.56
C ALA A 124 -3.43 14.57 13.97
N LEU A 125 -2.75 14.10 12.95
CA LEU A 125 -1.72 14.84 12.22
C LEU A 125 -2.30 15.79 11.16
N ARG A 126 -3.58 15.64 10.82
CA ARG A 126 -4.25 16.49 9.82
C ARG A 126 -4.35 17.93 10.33
N LYS A 127 -4.06 18.86 9.45
CA LYS A 127 -4.32 20.29 9.63
C LYS A 127 -5.66 20.65 9.00
N THR A 128 -5.97 21.93 8.96
CA THR A 128 -7.17 22.43 8.27
C THR A 128 -7.14 21.98 6.81
N PRO A 129 -8.18 21.27 6.34
CA PRO A 129 -8.22 20.84 4.94
C PRO A 129 -8.38 22.03 4.00
N LEU A 130 -7.81 21.93 2.84
CA LEU A 130 -8.04 22.84 1.73
C LEU A 130 -9.01 22.17 0.76
N ASP A 131 -10.19 22.74 0.62
CA ASP A 131 -11.16 22.28 -0.39
C ASP A 131 -10.76 22.77 -1.78
N LEU A 132 -10.54 21.83 -2.68
CA LEU A 132 -10.18 22.11 -4.07
C LEU A 132 -11.40 22.17 -5.00
N GLY A 133 -12.59 21.90 -4.45
CA GLY A 133 -13.84 21.89 -5.20
C GLY A 133 -13.96 20.69 -6.15
N THR A 134 -14.98 20.77 -7.00
CA THR A 134 -15.28 19.75 -8.01
C THR A 134 -15.07 20.33 -9.41
N PHE A 135 -14.40 19.59 -10.24
CA PHE A 135 -14.20 20.00 -11.65
C PHE A 135 -14.26 18.79 -12.59
N ALA A 136 -14.74 19.04 -13.79
CA ALA A 136 -14.68 18.09 -14.89
C ALA A 136 -13.57 18.50 -15.85
N THR A 137 -12.73 17.56 -16.22
CA THR A 137 -11.64 17.83 -17.16
C THR A 137 -11.54 16.74 -18.20
N ALA A 138 -11.44 17.14 -19.46
CA ALA A 138 -11.08 16.27 -20.57
C ALA A 138 -9.57 16.33 -20.88
N LYS A 139 -8.85 17.21 -20.20
CA LYS A 139 -7.42 17.48 -20.37
C LYS A 139 -6.77 17.63 -19.00
N LYS A 140 -5.46 17.86 -19.01
CA LYS A 140 -4.70 18.17 -17.81
C LYS A 140 -5.24 19.43 -17.12
N HIS A 141 -5.50 19.33 -15.81
CA HIS A 141 -5.84 20.43 -14.93
C HIS A 141 -4.71 20.60 -13.92
N GLU A 142 -4.14 21.80 -13.83
CA GLU A 142 -2.99 22.08 -12.97
C GLU A 142 -3.45 22.62 -11.62
N LEU A 143 -2.91 22.03 -10.55
CA LEU A 143 -3.15 22.41 -9.15
C LEU A 143 -1.87 22.95 -8.49
N ARG A 144 -1.04 23.67 -9.24
CA ARG A 144 0.31 24.11 -8.81
C ARG A 144 0.34 24.86 -7.49
N ASP A 145 -0.59 25.78 -7.31
CA ASP A 145 -0.56 26.72 -6.18
C ASP A 145 -1.00 26.06 -4.86
N VAL A 146 -1.60 24.91 -4.94
CA VAL A 146 -2.13 24.18 -3.78
C VAL A 146 -1.03 23.49 -2.98
N LEU A 147 -0.10 22.84 -3.66
CA LEU A 147 0.95 22.05 -3.01
C LEU A 147 2.17 22.89 -2.61
N THR A 148 2.32 24.10 -3.11
CA THR A 148 3.42 25.01 -2.71
C THR A 148 3.35 25.43 -1.25
N SER A 149 2.18 25.39 -0.65
CA SER A 149 1.97 25.68 0.77
C SER A 149 2.29 24.51 1.69
N THR A 150 2.37 23.29 1.16
CA THR A 150 2.68 22.08 1.93
C THR A 150 4.17 21.76 1.79
N LYS A 151 4.98 22.13 2.77
CA LYS A 151 6.43 22.01 2.65
C LYS A 151 6.95 20.57 2.69
N ASP A 152 6.27 19.64 3.38
CA ASP A 152 6.87 18.35 3.71
C ASP A 152 5.96 17.13 3.58
N ALA A 153 4.70 17.22 4.01
CA ALA A 153 3.77 16.10 3.99
C ALA A 153 2.35 16.58 3.73
N PHE A 154 1.60 15.82 2.96
CA PHE A 154 0.20 16.11 2.68
C PHE A 154 -0.61 14.81 2.55
N GLU A 155 -1.91 14.93 2.72
CA GLU A 155 -2.89 13.92 2.40
C GLU A 155 -3.79 14.50 1.30
N LEU A 156 -4.05 13.73 0.26
CA LEU A 156 -4.96 14.07 -0.81
C LEU A 156 -6.11 13.07 -0.81
N GLU A 157 -7.33 13.58 -0.64
CA GLU A 157 -8.55 12.78 -0.68
C GLU A 157 -9.47 13.33 -1.77
N PHE A 158 -9.96 12.48 -2.66
CA PHE A 158 -10.85 12.88 -3.74
C PHE A 158 -11.62 11.71 -4.32
N ASP A 159 -12.78 11.99 -4.87
CA ASP A 159 -13.56 11.07 -5.67
C ASP A 159 -13.20 11.23 -7.15
N LEU A 160 -12.85 10.14 -7.80
CA LEU A 160 -12.55 10.12 -9.24
C LEU A 160 -13.63 9.33 -9.98
N THR A 161 -14.37 10.02 -10.83
CA THR A 161 -15.28 9.36 -11.77
C THR A 161 -14.64 9.31 -13.15
N PRO A 162 -14.13 8.15 -13.59
CA PRO A 162 -13.57 8.02 -14.94
C PRO A 162 -14.64 8.26 -16.00
N GLY A 163 -14.34 9.11 -16.98
CA GLY A 163 -15.18 9.28 -18.14
C GLY A 163 -14.90 8.22 -19.23
N LYS A 164 -14.83 8.66 -20.49
CA LYS A 164 -14.48 7.80 -21.63
C LYS A 164 -12.97 7.67 -21.86
N SER A 165 -12.16 8.27 -21.00
CA SER A 165 -10.69 8.24 -21.11
C SER A 165 -10.15 6.85 -20.80
N VAL A 166 -9.12 6.44 -21.51
CA VAL A 166 -8.41 5.17 -21.22
C VAL A 166 -7.70 5.25 -19.87
N GLN A 167 -7.17 6.44 -19.53
CA GLN A 167 -6.48 6.68 -18.26
C GLN A 167 -7.06 7.93 -17.60
N SER A 168 -7.34 7.84 -16.31
CA SER A 168 -7.82 8.93 -15.49
C SER A 168 -7.16 8.87 -14.13
N GLY A 169 -6.60 9.99 -13.66
CA GLY A 169 -5.87 10.02 -12.40
C GLY A 169 -5.16 11.35 -12.19
N PHE A 170 -4.08 11.33 -11.44
CA PHE A 170 -3.30 12.52 -11.15
C PHE A 170 -1.80 12.24 -11.21
N THR A 171 -1.02 13.30 -11.37
CA THR A 171 0.44 13.28 -11.37
C THR A 171 0.97 14.18 -10.27
N LEU A 172 1.81 13.63 -9.41
CA LEU A 172 2.67 14.43 -8.54
C LEU A 172 3.99 14.68 -9.25
N TYR A 173 4.46 15.91 -9.28
CA TYR A 173 5.71 16.25 -9.93
C TYR A 173 6.42 17.42 -9.22
N ASN A 174 7.71 17.54 -9.41
CA ASN A 174 8.53 18.60 -8.86
C ASN A 174 9.15 19.48 -9.97
N ALA A 175 9.86 20.53 -9.55
CA ALA A 175 10.50 21.46 -10.47
C ALA A 175 11.62 20.84 -11.35
N LYS A 176 12.12 19.65 -10.97
CA LYS A 176 13.14 18.92 -11.76
C LYS A 176 12.52 18.05 -12.85
N GLY A 177 11.18 17.95 -12.90
CA GLY A 177 10.47 17.06 -13.82
C GLY A 177 10.37 15.61 -13.33
N GLU A 178 10.81 15.32 -12.11
CA GLU A 178 10.58 14.03 -11.47
C GLU A 178 9.10 13.91 -11.13
N LYS A 179 8.51 12.73 -11.36
CA LYS A 179 7.07 12.56 -11.19
C LYS A 179 6.66 11.15 -10.79
N VAL A 180 5.47 11.08 -10.18
CA VAL A 180 4.71 9.85 -9.95
C VAL A 180 3.34 10.02 -10.58
N ASP A 181 2.97 9.11 -11.46
CA ASP A 181 1.64 9.05 -12.05
C ASP A 181 0.79 8.02 -11.32
N ILE A 182 -0.40 8.40 -10.87
CA ILE A 182 -1.36 7.51 -10.20
C ILE A 182 -2.67 7.60 -10.98
N TYR A 183 -3.11 6.48 -11.58
CA TYR A 183 -4.26 6.50 -12.46
C TYR A 183 -4.99 5.16 -12.55
N ILE A 184 -6.25 5.22 -12.92
CA ILE A 184 -7.05 4.07 -13.34
C ILE A 184 -6.81 3.86 -14.84
N ASP A 185 -6.34 2.68 -15.20
CA ASP A 185 -6.30 2.22 -16.58
C ASP A 185 -7.58 1.44 -16.88
N ALA A 186 -8.52 2.08 -17.57
CA ALA A 186 -9.83 1.51 -17.89
C ALA A 186 -9.74 0.35 -18.89
N LYS A 187 -8.71 0.31 -19.73
CA LYS A 187 -8.49 -0.78 -20.68
C LYS A 187 -7.98 -2.04 -20.01
N GLN A 188 -7.12 -1.90 -19.02
CA GLN A 188 -6.53 -3.01 -18.28
C GLN A 188 -7.24 -3.31 -16.96
N HIS A 189 -8.24 -2.52 -16.58
CA HIS A 189 -8.96 -2.61 -15.30
C HIS A 189 -8.02 -2.59 -14.10
N ARG A 190 -7.07 -1.65 -14.07
CA ARG A 190 -6.03 -1.54 -13.03
C ARG A 190 -5.94 -0.15 -12.44
N LEU A 191 -5.69 -0.08 -11.15
CA LEU A 191 -5.11 1.10 -10.51
C LEU A 191 -3.59 0.97 -10.63
N VAL A 192 -2.96 1.99 -11.19
CA VAL A 192 -1.52 2.02 -11.45
C VAL A 192 -0.89 3.15 -10.66
N MET A 193 0.22 2.86 -9.99
CA MET A 193 1.15 3.85 -9.47
C MET A 193 2.47 3.69 -10.23
N ASP A 194 2.73 4.59 -11.16
CA ASP A 194 3.97 4.61 -11.95
C ASP A 194 4.97 5.59 -11.34
N ARG A 195 6.03 5.04 -10.74
CA ARG A 195 7.15 5.80 -10.16
C ARG A 195 8.43 5.73 -10.99
N THR A 196 8.40 5.21 -12.19
CA THR A 196 9.58 5.02 -13.03
C THR A 196 10.32 6.32 -13.38
N LYS A 197 9.67 7.46 -13.17
CA LYS A 197 10.23 8.81 -13.38
C LYS A 197 10.33 9.63 -12.09
N SER A 198 10.33 9.01 -10.92
CA SER A 198 10.33 9.70 -9.62
C SER A 198 11.72 10.05 -9.08
N GLY A 199 12.71 10.18 -9.94
CA GLY A 199 14.09 10.50 -9.58
C GLY A 199 15.00 9.27 -9.59
N LEU A 200 15.73 9.02 -8.51
CA LEU A 200 16.63 7.85 -8.41
C LEU A 200 15.82 6.58 -8.20
N VAL A 201 15.55 5.85 -9.28
CA VAL A 201 14.69 4.66 -9.30
C VAL A 201 15.43 3.34 -9.55
N ALA A 202 16.70 3.41 -9.93
CA ALA A 202 17.54 2.28 -10.36
C ALA A 202 18.17 1.49 -9.19
N PHE A 203 17.53 1.47 -8.02
CA PHE A 203 18.07 0.69 -6.88
C PHE A 203 18.07 -0.80 -7.16
N GLY A 204 17.02 -1.32 -7.80
CA GLY A 204 16.91 -2.73 -8.12
C GLY A 204 17.99 -3.23 -9.08
N GLU A 205 18.50 -2.37 -9.96
CA GLU A 205 19.59 -2.70 -10.89
C GLU A 205 20.95 -2.78 -10.22
N ARG A 206 21.09 -2.12 -9.04
CA ARG A 206 22.31 -2.10 -8.23
C ARG A 206 22.31 -3.18 -7.15
N ALA A 207 21.19 -3.78 -6.91
CA ALA A 207 21.07 -4.88 -5.96
C ALA A 207 21.73 -6.13 -6.55
N VAL A 208 22.56 -6.78 -5.74
CA VAL A 208 23.05 -8.12 -6.10
C VAL A 208 21.84 -9.02 -6.25
N PRO A 209 21.69 -9.74 -7.38
CA PRO A 209 20.65 -10.75 -7.49
C PRO A 209 20.82 -11.74 -6.32
N HIS A 210 19.78 -11.92 -5.54
CA HIS A 210 19.70 -13.03 -4.62
C HIS A 210 19.10 -14.19 -5.40
N ASP A 211 19.92 -15.18 -5.68
CA ASP A 211 19.51 -16.48 -6.22
C ASP A 211 18.56 -17.19 -5.26
#